data_f95a96048f780cd2ce2d5d15e3cdc90e
#
_entry.id   f95a96048f780cd2ce2d5d15e3cdc90e
#
_cell.length_a   1.000
_cell.length_b   1.000
_cell.length_c   1.000
_cell.angle_alpha   90.00
_cell.angle_beta   90.00
_cell.angle_gamma   90.00
#
_symmetry.space_group_name_H-M   'P 1'
#
loop_
_entity.id
_entity.type
_entity.pdbx_description
1 polymer ?
#
loop_
_entity_poly.entity_id
_entity_poly.type
_entity_poly.pdbx_seq_one_letter_code
_entity_poly.pdbx_strand_id
1 'polypeptide(L)'
;RGRGSNVWISPYGCLQFSTLVPLPLHIGNKAVFLQYLAALAVVYGVGAAYPSSRGRIRIKWPNDLYAHVPAPQNGSLCVVEDGVEKHFVKIGGILVTAVCHQDTFQAIVGCGVNCLNDEPTTCIRALVPDETVTQEGCAGAIMAALESLVRVFADADYTFEPFASAYRDAWLHSDQPVELSDVPGEPRRRMAGITSDFGLLRTVPYDASIRATDPRAWSAAPIPGAVDVQPDGNSFDMLRGLVRRKGD
;
A
#
# COMPACT_ATOMS: atom_id res chain seq x y z
N ARG A 1 -9.51 8.95 11.69
CA ARG A 1 -8.28 8.54 12.39
C ARG A 1 -7.28 8.04 11.34
N GLY A 2 -6.03 8.49 11.42
CA GLY A 2 -4.92 7.95 10.63
C GLY A 2 -4.09 6.95 11.44
N ARG A 3 -3.03 6.43 10.84
CA ARG A 3 -2.10 5.49 11.50
C ARG A 3 -1.28 6.20 12.57
N GLY A 4 -1.15 5.60 13.75
CA GLY A 4 -0.46 6.19 14.92
C GLY A 4 -1.19 7.43 15.44
N SER A 5 -0.47 8.54 15.60
CA SER A 5 -1.00 9.83 16.03
C SER A 5 -1.56 10.69 14.89
N ASN A 6 -1.50 10.23 13.63
CA ASN A 6 -1.95 10.99 12.48
C ASN A 6 -3.46 11.18 12.47
N VAL A 7 -3.91 12.34 12.02
CA VAL A 7 -5.32 12.66 11.79
C VAL A 7 -5.59 12.62 10.29
N TRP A 8 -6.62 11.89 9.89
CA TRP A 8 -7.15 11.96 8.53
C TRP A 8 -8.19 13.09 8.46
N ILE A 9 -7.95 14.06 7.61
CA ILE A 9 -8.90 15.14 7.33
C ILE A 9 -9.78 14.67 6.17
N SER A 10 -11.09 14.73 6.35
CA SER A 10 -12.08 14.33 5.35
C SER A 10 -12.91 15.55 4.92
N PRO A 11 -12.47 16.27 3.88
CA PRO A 11 -13.29 17.33 3.30
C PRO A 11 -14.51 16.74 2.58
N TYR A 12 -15.47 17.60 2.26
CA TYR A 12 -16.61 17.21 1.41
C TYR A 12 -16.11 16.60 0.09
N GLY A 13 -16.72 15.49 -0.33
CA GLY A 13 -16.29 14.75 -1.52
C GLY A 13 -15.22 13.69 -1.28
N CYS A 14 -14.61 13.61 -0.08
CA CYS A 14 -13.74 12.51 0.29
C CYS A 14 -14.57 11.27 0.63
N LEU A 15 -14.27 10.14 -0.01
CA LEU A 15 -14.88 8.85 0.31
C LEU A 15 -14.24 8.29 1.56
N GLN A 16 -15.06 7.93 2.56
CA GLN A 16 -14.63 7.18 3.73
C GLN A 16 -15.61 6.06 4.03
N PHE A 17 -15.07 4.87 4.24
CA PHE A 17 -15.86 3.74 4.73
C PHE A 17 -15.01 2.82 5.60
N SER A 18 -15.67 1.97 6.35
CA SER A 18 -15.06 0.86 7.06
C SER A 18 -15.85 -0.40 6.77
N THR A 19 -15.16 -1.51 6.57
CA THR A 19 -15.78 -2.82 6.40
C THR A 19 -15.16 -3.84 7.35
N LEU A 20 -15.95 -4.83 7.73
CA LEU A 20 -15.52 -5.93 8.59
C LEU A 20 -15.14 -7.12 7.73
N VAL A 21 -13.94 -7.65 7.93
CA VAL A 21 -13.46 -8.89 7.32
C VAL A 21 -13.20 -9.90 8.43
N PRO A 22 -14.04 -10.92 8.56
CA PRO A 22 -13.78 -11.99 9.52
C PRO A 22 -12.64 -12.89 9.02
N LEU A 23 -11.73 -13.24 9.92
CA LEU A 23 -10.65 -14.19 9.69
C LEU A 23 -10.73 -15.32 10.72
N PRO A 24 -10.37 -16.55 10.36
CA PRO A 24 -10.19 -17.62 11.33
C PRO A 24 -9.17 -17.23 12.41
N LEU A 25 -9.38 -17.64 13.65
CA LEU A 25 -8.55 -17.22 14.79
C LEU A 25 -7.07 -17.57 14.61
N HIS A 26 -6.79 -18.75 14.06
CA HIS A 26 -5.43 -19.26 13.87
C HIS A 26 -4.59 -18.49 12.82
N ILE A 27 -5.23 -17.63 12.03
CA ILE A 27 -4.56 -16.80 11.01
C ILE A 27 -4.56 -15.31 11.34
N GLY A 28 -4.79 -14.93 12.59
CA GLY A 28 -4.84 -13.52 13.01
C GLY A 28 -3.56 -12.73 12.67
N ASN A 29 -2.40 -13.39 12.64
CA ASN A 29 -1.12 -12.82 12.17
C ASN A 29 -1.11 -12.45 10.68
N LYS A 30 -2.06 -12.96 9.89
CA LYS A 30 -2.23 -12.64 8.46
C LYS A 30 -3.06 -11.37 8.23
N ALA A 31 -3.65 -10.79 9.27
CA ALA A 31 -4.47 -9.58 9.16
C ALA A 31 -3.71 -8.39 8.53
N VAL A 32 -2.37 -8.35 8.61
CA VAL A 32 -1.53 -7.36 7.95
C VAL A 32 -1.75 -7.33 6.43
N PHE A 33 -2.02 -8.47 5.81
CA PHE A 33 -2.24 -8.56 4.36
C PHE A 33 -3.53 -7.88 3.92
N LEU A 34 -4.54 -7.78 4.79
CA LEU A 34 -5.77 -7.04 4.47
C LEU A 34 -5.50 -5.57 4.14
N GLN A 35 -4.46 -4.98 4.73
CA GLN A 35 -4.02 -3.63 4.38
C GLN A 35 -3.51 -3.54 2.94
N TYR A 36 -2.75 -4.54 2.49
CA TYR A 36 -2.21 -4.61 1.13
C TYR A 36 -3.30 -4.95 0.11
N LEU A 37 -4.20 -5.88 0.46
CA LEU A 37 -5.34 -6.25 -0.38
C LEU A 37 -6.32 -5.07 -0.54
N ALA A 38 -6.59 -4.32 0.53
CA ALA A 38 -7.42 -3.12 0.46
C ALA A 38 -6.79 -2.02 -0.42
N ALA A 39 -5.47 -1.85 -0.36
CA ALA A 39 -4.78 -0.94 -1.26
C ALA A 39 -4.88 -1.37 -2.73
N LEU A 40 -4.69 -2.68 -3.01
CA LEU A 40 -4.93 -3.25 -4.34
C LEU A 40 -6.38 -3.10 -4.78
N ALA A 41 -7.35 -3.27 -3.86
CA ALA A 41 -8.77 -3.10 -4.16
C ALA A 41 -9.10 -1.67 -4.62
N VAL A 42 -8.44 -0.66 -4.06
CA VAL A 42 -8.58 0.72 -4.56
C VAL A 42 -8.01 0.84 -5.96
N VAL A 43 -6.79 0.34 -6.21
CA VAL A 43 -6.14 0.42 -7.53
C VAL A 43 -7.00 -0.28 -8.60
N TYR A 44 -7.45 -1.49 -8.34
CA TYR A 44 -8.20 -2.29 -9.31
C TYR A 44 -9.66 -1.86 -9.42
N GLY A 45 -10.33 -1.59 -8.30
CA GLY A 45 -11.72 -1.17 -8.30
C GLY A 45 -11.91 0.16 -9.03
N VAL A 46 -11.08 1.16 -8.71
CA VAL A 46 -11.10 2.45 -9.41
C VAL A 46 -10.71 2.28 -10.87
N GLY A 47 -9.67 1.48 -11.18
CA GLY A 47 -9.25 1.21 -12.56
C GLY A 47 -10.27 0.40 -13.39
N ALA A 48 -11.17 -0.36 -12.75
CA ALA A 48 -12.26 -1.07 -13.41
C ALA A 48 -13.45 -0.14 -13.68
N ALA A 49 -13.83 0.68 -12.68
CA ALA A 49 -14.93 1.64 -12.80
C ALA A 49 -14.58 2.83 -13.70
N TYR A 50 -13.33 3.26 -13.67
CA TYR A 50 -12.84 4.44 -14.38
C TYR A 50 -11.55 4.09 -15.15
N PRO A 51 -11.66 3.54 -16.36
CA PRO A 51 -10.52 2.99 -17.11
C PRO A 51 -9.37 3.96 -17.36
N SER A 52 -9.63 5.25 -17.48
CA SER A 52 -8.59 6.29 -17.67
C SER A 52 -7.69 6.47 -16.43
N SER A 53 -8.07 5.92 -15.28
CA SER A 53 -7.27 5.94 -14.05
C SER A 53 -6.23 4.82 -13.96
N ARG A 54 -6.28 3.82 -14.86
CA ARG A 54 -5.37 2.67 -14.83
C ARG A 54 -3.91 3.09 -14.87
N GLY A 55 -3.10 2.53 -13.96
CA GLY A 55 -1.69 2.85 -13.82
C GLY A 55 -1.39 4.22 -13.18
N ARG A 56 -2.43 5.05 -12.90
CA ARG A 56 -2.25 6.37 -12.30
C ARG A 56 -2.33 6.36 -10.77
N ILE A 57 -2.93 5.34 -10.16
CA ILE A 57 -2.97 5.15 -8.71
C ILE A 57 -1.92 4.13 -8.31
N ARG A 58 -1.08 4.49 -7.34
CA ARG A 58 0.05 3.70 -6.87
C ARG A 58 0.02 3.55 -5.36
N ILE A 59 0.69 2.54 -4.86
CA ILE A 59 0.74 2.20 -3.44
C ILE A 59 2.09 2.63 -2.86
N LYS A 60 2.05 3.46 -1.84
CA LYS A 60 3.21 3.73 -0.98
C LYS A 60 3.10 2.87 0.27
N TRP A 61 4.02 1.92 0.42
CA TRP A 61 4.08 1.06 1.60
C TRP A 61 4.18 1.89 2.90
N PRO A 62 3.52 1.49 3.99
CA PRO A 62 2.71 0.28 4.08
C PRO A 62 1.23 0.46 3.73
N ASN A 63 0.68 1.67 3.67
CA ASN A 63 -0.77 1.88 3.73
C ASN A 63 -1.30 3.12 3.02
N ASP A 64 -0.47 3.80 2.24
CA ASP A 64 -0.83 5.05 1.59
C ASP A 64 -1.09 4.86 0.09
N LEU A 65 -2.05 5.61 -0.43
CA LEU A 65 -2.40 5.64 -1.85
C LEU A 65 -1.97 6.99 -2.45
N TYR A 66 -1.32 6.92 -3.58
CA TYR A 66 -0.79 8.08 -4.30
C TYR A 66 -1.30 8.11 -5.72
N ALA A 67 -1.53 9.30 -6.25
CA ALA A 67 -1.92 9.50 -7.64
C ALA A 67 -0.81 10.21 -8.42
N HIS A 68 -0.59 9.74 -9.64
CA HIS A 68 0.29 10.42 -10.60
C HIS A 68 -0.30 11.77 -11.01
N VAL A 69 0.51 12.82 -10.93
CA VAL A 69 0.16 14.19 -11.36
C VAL A 69 1.14 14.65 -12.43
N PRO A 70 0.68 15.48 -13.40
CA PRO A 70 1.50 15.87 -14.55
C PRO A 70 2.65 16.83 -14.20
N ALA A 71 2.56 17.50 -13.07
CA ALA A 71 3.55 18.47 -12.61
C ALA A 71 3.76 18.36 -11.09
N PRO A 72 4.93 18.75 -10.57
CA PRO A 72 5.19 18.75 -9.14
C PRO A 72 4.21 19.67 -8.39
N GLN A 73 3.70 19.20 -7.26
CA GLN A 73 2.83 19.91 -6.35
C GLN A 73 3.45 19.91 -4.96
N ASN A 74 2.95 20.77 -4.08
CA ASN A 74 3.40 20.77 -2.67
C ASN A 74 3.18 19.38 -2.04
N GLY A 75 4.22 18.80 -1.47
CA GLY A 75 4.19 17.46 -0.88
C GLY A 75 4.19 16.30 -1.89
N SER A 76 4.42 16.56 -3.19
CA SER A 76 4.57 15.49 -4.17
C SER A 76 5.87 14.71 -3.96
N LEU A 77 5.78 13.40 -4.22
CA LEU A 77 6.94 12.52 -4.31
C LEU A 77 7.40 12.47 -5.78
N CYS A 78 8.71 12.53 -6.00
CA CYS A 78 9.31 12.29 -7.30
C CYS A 78 9.86 10.85 -7.33
N VAL A 79 9.46 10.08 -8.32
CA VAL A 79 9.94 8.72 -8.58
C VAL A 79 10.45 8.66 -10.01
N VAL A 80 11.62 8.06 -10.20
CA VAL A 80 12.16 7.85 -11.55
C VAL A 80 11.78 6.44 -12.00
N GLU A 81 10.93 6.34 -13.01
CA GLU A 81 10.54 5.08 -13.65
C GLU A 81 11.00 5.12 -15.13
N ASP A 82 11.78 4.13 -15.55
CA ASP A 82 12.34 4.04 -16.91
C ASP A 82 13.08 5.32 -17.38
N GLY A 83 13.79 5.97 -16.45
CA GLY A 83 14.52 7.21 -16.72
C GLY A 83 13.65 8.47 -16.79
N VAL A 84 12.35 8.37 -16.52
CA VAL A 84 11.41 9.49 -16.53
C VAL A 84 11.01 9.86 -15.10
N GLU A 85 11.12 11.13 -14.76
CA GLU A 85 10.59 11.65 -13.48
C GLU A 85 9.07 11.70 -13.51
N LYS A 86 8.44 11.06 -12.52
CA LYS A 86 7.00 11.08 -12.29
C LYS A 86 6.70 11.63 -10.91
N HIS A 87 5.69 12.45 -10.83
CA HIS A 87 5.26 13.07 -9.58
C HIS A 87 3.99 12.44 -9.06
N PHE A 88 3.98 12.14 -7.76
CA PHE A 88 2.86 11.49 -7.11
C PHE A 88 2.44 12.28 -5.88
N VAL A 89 1.15 12.44 -5.66
CA VAL A 89 0.58 13.06 -4.46
C VAL A 89 -0.33 12.08 -3.72
N LYS A 90 -0.38 12.21 -2.41
CA LYS A 90 -1.23 11.34 -1.58
C LYS A 90 -2.70 11.64 -1.83
N ILE A 91 -3.48 10.61 -2.15
CA ILE A 91 -4.93 10.68 -2.34
C ILE A 91 -5.72 9.79 -1.38
N GLY A 92 -5.05 8.94 -0.61
CA GLY A 92 -5.76 8.02 0.25
C GLY A 92 -4.87 7.31 1.26
N GLY A 93 -5.52 6.55 2.11
CA GLY A 93 -4.86 5.68 3.07
C GLY A 93 -5.78 4.58 3.58
N ILE A 94 -5.15 3.47 3.94
CA ILE A 94 -5.81 2.29 4.49
C ILE A 94 -5.39 2.14 5.95
N LEU A 95 -6.34 1.81 6.81
CA LEU A 95 -6.08 1.50 8.21
C LEU A 95 -6.77 0.20 8.57
N VAL A 96 -6.02 -0.81 8.97
CA VAL A 96 -6.55 -2.08 9.44
C VAL A 96 -6.33 -2.16 10.95
N THR A 97 -7.40 -2.46 11.67
CA THR A 97 -7.36 -2.81 13.08
C THR A 97 -8.04 -4.16 13.25
N ALA A 98 -7.46 -5.02 14.07
CA ALA A 98 -8.00 -6.36 14.29
C ALA A 98 -8.29 -6.58 15.77
N VAL A 99 -9.43 -7.21 16.04
CA VAL A 99 -9.91 -7.53 17.39
C VAL A 99 -10.26 -9.00 17.43
N CYS A 100 -9.83 -9.68 18.47
CA CYS A 100 -10.28 -11.04 18.75
C CYS A 100 -11.68 -10.99 19.39
N HIS A 101 -12.65 -11.67 18.80
CA HIS A 101 -14.00 -11.76 19.32
C HIS A 101 -14.47 -13.22 19.26
N GLN A 102 -14.67 -13.83 20.43
CA GLN A 102 -14.98 -15.27 20.55
C GLN A 102 -13.95 -16.12 19.79
N ASP A 103 -14.39 -16.92 18.82
CA ASP A 103 -13.57 -17.84 18.05
C ASP A 103 -13.14 -17.26 16.68
N THR A 104 -13.31 -15.94 16.46
CA THR A 104 -12.96 -15.27 15.22
C THR A 104 -12.07 -14.07 15.45
N PHE A 105 -11.23 -13.79 14.48
CA PHE A 105 -10.48 -12.56 14.38
C PHE A 105 -11.27 -11.60 13.49
N GLN A 106 -11.66 -10.46 14.00
CA GLN A 106 -12.41 -9.46 13.26
C GLN A 106 -11.48 -8.33 12.84
N ALA A 107 -11.19 -8.24 11.56
CA ALA A 107 -10.41 -7.14 11.01
C ALA A 107 -11.34 -6.04 10.49
N ILE A 108 -11.19 -4.84 11.02
CA ILE A 108 -11.87 -3.63 10.55
C ILE A 108 -10.93 -2.94 9.55
N VAL A 109 -11.31 -2.93 8.29
CA VAL A 109 -10.59 -2.26 7.21
C VAL A 109 -11.19 -0.90 6.98
N GLY A 110 -10.50 0.16 7.40
CA GLY A 110 -10.86 1.55 7.11
C GLY A 110 -10.17 2.01 5.83
N CYS A 111 -10.92 2.64 4.94
CA CYS A 111 -10.43 3.20 3.68
C CYS A 111 -10.86 4.66 3.58
N GLY A 112 -9.88 5.55 3.35
CA GLY A 112 -10.12 6.96 3.03
C GLY A 112 -9.49 7.30 1.69
N VAL A 113 -10.27 7.84 0.74
CA VAL A 113 -9.77 8.21 -0.59
C VAL A 113 -10.37 9.54 -1.03
N ASN A 114 -9.53 10.45 -1.50
CA ASN A 114 -9.94 11.66 -2.17
C ASN A 114 -10.68 11.30 -3.48
N CYS A 115 -11.99 11.48 -3.48
CA CYS A 115 -12.85 11.06 -4.58
C CYS A 115 -13.27 12.24 -5.46
N LEU A 116 -13.93 13.25 -4.86
CA LEU A 116 -14.46 14.43 -5.53
C LEU A 116 -13.89 15.75 -4.98
N ASN A 117 -13.14 15.70 -3.88
CA ASN A 117 -12.59 16.87 -3.21
C ASN A 117 -11.36 17.40 -3.96
N ASP A 118 -11.32 18.71 -4.19
CA ASP A 118 -10.20 19.35 -4.91
C ASP A 118 -9.01 19.65 -3.98
N GLU A 119 -9.25 19.69 -2.67
CA GLU A 119 -8.24 19.95 -1.63
C GLU A 119 -8.16 18.78 -0.62
N PRO A 120 -7.03 18.56 0.05
CA PRO A 120 -5.78 19.35 0.03
C PRO A 120 -4.79 18.97 -1.10
N THR A 121 -5.10 17.93 -1.91
CA THR A 121 -4.26 17.46 -3.02
C THR A 121 -5.12 17.21 -4.26
N THR A 122 -4.87 16.14 -5.00
CA THR A 122 -5.73 15.72 -6.11
C THR A 122 -6.74 14.66 -5.66
N CYS A 123 -7.67 14.29 -6.54
CA CYS A 123 -8.72 13.30 -6.30
C CYS A 123 -8.95 12.41 -7.54
N ILE A 124 -9.75 11.34 -7.39
CA ILE A 124 -10.07 10.43 -8.50
C ILE A 124 -10.71 11.20 -9.66
N ARG A 125 -11.67 12.10 -9.41
CA ARG A 125 -12.31 12.91 -10.45
C ARG A 125 -11.30 13.69 -11.30
N ALA A 126 -10.28 14.27 -10.69
CA ALA A 126 -9.24 15.01 -11.40
C ALA A 126 -8.32 14.11 -12.26
N LEU A 127 -8.22 12.81 -11.93
CA LEU A 127 -7.48 11.85 -12.75
C LEU A 127 -8.24 11.45 -14.02
N VAL A 128 -9.56 11.55 -14.03
CA VAL A 128 -10.43 11.04 -15.10
C VAL A 128 -11.48 12.08 -15.49
N PRO A 129 -11.06 13.25 -16.02
CA PRO A 129 -11.94 14.39 -16.23
C PRO A 129 -13.11 14.14 -17.19
N ASP A 130 -12.95 13.14 -18.08
CA ASP A 130 -13.96 12.78 -19.08
C ASP A 130 -14.95 11.71 -18.58
N GLU A 131 -14.80 11.24 -17.33
CA GLU A 131 -15.64 10.20 -16.72
C GLU A 131 -16.47 10.78 -15.57
N THR A 132 -17.71 10.32 -15.42
CA THR A 132 -18.58 10.75 -14.31
C THR A 132 -18.24 9.96 -13.04
N VAL A 133 -17.45 10.56 -12.15
CA VAL A 133 -17.07 9.97 -10.88
C VAL A 133 -18.10 10.27 -9.81
N THR A 134 -18.49 9.24 -9.05
CA THR A 134 -19.31 9.36 -7.84
C THR A 134 -18.67 8.65 -6.67
N GLN A 135 -18.99 9.08 -5.44
CA GLN A 135 -18.49 8.40 -4.24
C GLN A 135 -19.04 6.98 -4.13
N GLU A 136 -20.31 6.79 -4.47
CA GLU A 136 -20.99 5.49 -4.47
C GLU A 136 -20.40 4.54 -5.50
N GLY A 137 -20.10 5.03 -6.70
CA GLY A 137 -19.43 4.27 -7.76
C GLY A 137 -18.03 3.83 -7.33
N CYS A 138 -17.25 4.73 -6.74
CA CYS A 138 -15.94 4.39 -6.18
C CYS A 138 -16.06 3.36 -5.05
N ALA A 139 -16.99 3.57 -4.10
CA ALA A 139 -17.20 2.66 -2.98
C ALA A 139 -17.59 1.27 -3.46
N GLY A 140 -18.58 1.16 -4.35
CA GLY A 140 -19.05 -0.11 -4.89
C GLY A 140 -17.94 -0.87 -5.62
N ALA A 141 -17.17 -0.19 -6.47
CA ALA A 141 -16.07 -0.79 -7.20
C ALA A 141 -14.93 -1.28 -6.28
N ILE A 142 -14.56 -0.48 -5.29
CA ILE A 142 -13.53 -0.85 -4.30
C ILE A 142 -13.99 -2.04 -3.45
N MET A 143 -15.24 -2.04 -2.99
CA MET A 143 -15.80 -3.12 -2.19
C MET A 143 -15.87 -4.43 -2.98
N ALA A 144 -16.32 -4.41 -4.22
CA ALA A 144 -16.35 -5.59 -5.10
C ALA A 144 -14.94 -6.15 -5.38
N ALA A 145 -13.97 -5.28 -5.59
CA ALA A 145 -12.58 -5.68 -5.76
C ALA A 145 -12.01 -6.28 -4.47
N LEU A 146 -12.28 -5.66 -3.30
CA LEU A 146 -11.82 -6.17 -2.01
C LEU A 146 -12.40 -7.56 -1.71
N GLU A 147 -13.71 -7.75 -1.93
CA GLU A 147 -14.35 -9.05 -1.75
C GLU A 147 -13.69 -10.14 -2.60
N SER A 148 -13.43 -9.84 -3.87
CA SER A 148 -12.76 -10.76 -4.80
C SER A 148 -11.34 -11.11 -4.33
N LEU A 149 -10.55 -10.11 -3.91
CA LEU A 149 -9.19 -10.32 -3.42
C LEU A 149 -9.16 -11.11 -2.10
N VAL A 150 -10.08 -10.83 -1.17
CA VAL A 150 -10.19 -11.57 0.10
C VAL A 150 -10.57 -13.04 -0.16
N ARG A 151 -11.42 -13.31 -1.14
CA ARG A 151 -11.77 -14.69 -1.54
C ARG A 151 -10.54 -15.43 -2.09
N VAL A 152 -9.81 -14.84 -3.02
CA VAL A 152 -8.56 -15.42 -3.55
C VAL A 152 -7.53 -15.64 -2.43
N PHE A 153 -7.46 -14.72 -1.45
CA PHE A 153 -6.57 -14.84 -0.31
C PHE A 153 -6.94 -16.05 0.58
N ALA A 154 -8.22 -16.28 0.82
CA ALA A 154 -8.69 -17.44 1.56
C ALA A 154 -8.44 -18.75 0.78
N ASP A 155 -8.72 -18.77 -0.52
CA ASP A 155 -8.50 -19.93 -1.38
C ASP A 155 -7.01 -20.31 -1.52
N ALA A 156 -6.11 -19.33 -1.31
CA ALA A 156 -4.65 -19.52 -1.31
C ALA A 156 -4.08 -19.81 0.09
N ASP A 157 -4.90 -20.29 1.03
CA ASP A 157 -4.48 -20.55 2.42
C ASP A 157 -3.82 -19.33 3.09
N TYR A 158 -4.36 -18.16 2.81
CA TYR A 158 -3.92 -16.88 3.39
C TYR A 158 -2.45 -16.54 3.15
N THR A 159 -1.87 -16.97 2.04
CA THR A 159 -0.56 -16.50 1.58
C THR A 159 -0.70 -15.30 0.65
N PHE A 160 0.31 -14.42 0.66
CA PHE A 160 0.34 -13.24 -0.21
C PHE A 160 0.90 -13.53 -1.61
N GLU A 161 1.41 -14.73 -1.86
CA GLU A 161 2.05 -15.10 -3.13
C GLU A 161 1.24 -14.76 -4.38
N PRO A 162 -0.08 -15.05 -4.46
CA PRO A 162 -0.88 -14.72 -5.64
C PRO A 162 -0.93 -13.24 -5.99
N PHE A 163 -0.68 -12.37 -5.01
CA PHE A 163 -0.80 -10.91 -5.14
C PHE A 163 0.54 -10.22 -5.37
N ALA A 164 1.66 -10.94 -5.23
CA ALA A 164 3.01 -10.38 -5.26
C ALA A 164 3.29 -9.56 -6.54
N SER A 165 2.99 -10.11 -7.71
CA SER A 165 3.16 -9.41 -8.99
C SER A 165 2.29 -8.17 -9.08
N ALA A 166 1.00 -8.32 -8.76
CA ALA A 166 0.03 -7.24 -8.80
C ALA A 166 0.40 -6.08 -7.86
N TYR A 167 0.86 -6.42 -6.65
CA TYR A 167 1.30 -5.43 -5.67
C TYR A 167 2.60 -4.73 -6.10
N ARG A 168 3.58 -5.47 -6.60
CA ARG A 168 4.83 -4.94 -7.16
C ARG A 168 4.54 -3.95 -8.30
N ASP A 169 3.63 -4.28 -9.19
CA ASP A 169 3.30 -3.44 -10.34
C ASP A 169 2.56 -2.15 -9.92
N ALA A 170 1.90 -2.18 -8.75
CA ALA A 170 1.18 -1.04 -8.19
C ALA A 170 2.01 -0.20 -7.20
N TRP A 171 3.05 -0.73 -6.55
CA TRP A 171 3.77 0.02 -5.52
C TRP A 171 4.84 0.97 -6.09
N LEU A 172 5.30 1.91 -5.24
CA LEU A 172 6.28 2.94 -5.62
C LEU A 172 7.73 2.60 -5.26
N HIS A 173 8.02 1.37 -4.79
CA HIS A 173 9.28 1.09 -4.09
C HIS A 173 10.19 0.08 -4.76
N SER A 174 9.89 -0.32 -6.02
CA SER A 174 10.73 -1.29 -6.73
C SER A 174 12.18 -0.80 -6.82
N ASP A 175 13.08 -1.56 -6.19
CA ASP A 175 14.52 -1.30 -6.16
C ASP A 175 14.93 0.06 -5.56
N GLN A 176 14.03 0.74 -4.85
CA GLN A 176 14.32 2.02 -4.22
C GLN A 176 15.42 1.87 -3.17
N PRO A 177 16.46 2.73 -3.20
CA PRO A 177 17.47 2.75 -2.16
C PRO A 177 16.87 3.21 -0.83
N VAL A 178 17.32 2.58 0.26
CA VAL A 178 16.86 2.88 1.62
C VAL A 178 18.00 2.72 2.62
N GLU A 179 17.98 3.52 3.68
CA GLU A 179 18.83 3.39 4.85
C GLU A 179 17.98 2.94 6.05
N LEU A 180 18.50 2.01 6.84
CA LEU A 180 17.89 1.59 8.09
C LEU A 180 18.57 2.33 9.23
N SER A 181 17.92 3.34 9.81
CA SER A 181 18.52 4.23 10.81
C SER A 181 18.90 3.55 12.12
N ASP A 182 18.36 2.38 12.39
CA ASP A 182 18.60 1.65 13.63
C ASP A 182 19.92 0.88 13.65
N VAL A 183 20.65 0.83 12.53
CA VAL A 183 21.92 0.10 12.42
C VAL A 183 23.00 1.07 11.94
N PRO A 184 23.70 1.77 12.86
CA PRO A 184 24.78 2.69 12.49
C PRO A 184 25.88 1.99 11.71
N GLY A 185 26.28 2.56 10.56
CA GLY A 185 27.36 2.02 9.72
C GLY A 185 26.91 0.89 8.80
N GLU A 186 25.63 0.51 8.75
CA GLU A 186 25.13 -0.40 7.73
C GLU A 186 25.20 0.22 6.33
N PRO A 187 25.62 -0.58 5.34
CA PRO A 187 25.63 -0.11 3.96
C PRO A 187 24.22 0.15 3.46
N ARG A 188 24.11 1.05 2.49
CA ARG A 188 22.88 1.36 1.77
C ARG A 188 22.19 0.08 1.31
N ARG A 189 20.89 0.01 1.46
CA ARG A 189 20.07 -1.15 1.09
C ARG A 189 19.10 -0.78 -0.04
N ARG A 190 18.37 -1.80 -0.51
CA ARG A 190 17.36 -1.67 -1.56
C ARG A 190 16.08 -2.36 -1.11
N MET A 191 14.94 -1.74 -1.39
CA MET A 191 13.63 -2.37 -1.21
C MET A 191 13.41 -3.40 -2.32
N ALA A 192 13.28 -4.66 -1.95
CA ALA A 192 13.16 -5.76 -2.89
C ALA A 192 11.73 -6.31 -2.99
N GLY A 193 10.98 -6.37 -1.89
CA GLY A 193 9.65 -6.96 -1.89
C GLY A 193 8.97 -6.96 -0.53
N ILE A 194 7.98 -7.84 -0.40
CA ILE A 194 7.23 -8.10 0.84
C ILE A 194 7.19 -9.60 1.06
N THR A 195 7.49 -10.06 2.28
CA THR A 195 7.45 -11.48 2.60
C THR A 195 6.02 -12.03 2.56
N SER A 196 5.82 -13.22 1.96
CA SER A 196 4.47 -13.77 1.74
C SER A 196 3.85 -14.39 3.00
N ASP A 197 4.62 -14.56 4.07
CA ASP A 197 4.19 -15.15 5.33
C ASP A 197 3.76 -14.13 6.39
N PHE A 198 4.55 -13.06 6.59
CA PHE A 198 4.31 -12.04 7.63
C PHE A 198 4.10 -10.63 7.09
N GLY A 199 4.18 -10.42 5.78
CA GLY A 199 3.97 -9.11 5.18
C GLY A 199 5.05 -8.08 5.54
N LEU A 200 6.26 -8.54 5.82
CA LEU A 200 7.39 -7.67 6.15
C LEU A 200 7.96 -7.05 4.88
N LEU A 201 8.37 -5.78 4.97
CA LEU A 201 9.12 -5.15 3.90
C LEU A 201 10.51 -5.77 3.83
N ARG A 202 10.84 -6.41 2.72
CA ARG A 202 12.15 -7.01 2.48
C ARG A 202 13.12 -6.02 1.89
N THR A 203 14.27 -5.85 2.55
CA THR A 203 15.39 -5.08 2.04
C THR A 203 16.61 -5.98 1.86
N VAL A 204 17.39 -5.72 0.82
CA VAL A 204 18.63 -6.46 0.52
C VAL A 204 19.81 -5.48 0.42
N PRO A 205 21.08 -5.92 0.57
CA PRO A 205 22.24 -5.08 0.29
C PRO A 205 22.12 -4.41 -1.09
N TYR A 206 22.54 -3.16 -1.21
CA TYR A 206 22.32 -2.38 -2.43
C TYR A 206 22.98 -3.00 -3.67
N ASP A 207 24.10 -3.67 -3.50
CA ASP A 207 24.88 -4.38 -4.53
C ASP A 207 24.41 -5.83 -4.77
N ALA A 208 23.48 -6.34 -3.96
CA ALA A 208 22.94 -7.69 -4.15
C ALA A 208 22.30 -7.85 -5.54
N SER A 209 22.37 -9.06 -6.09
CA SER A 209 21.76 -9.38 -7.39
C SER A 209 20.23 -9.46 -7.36
N ILE A 210 19.64 -9.61 -6.16
CA ILE A 210 18.19 -9.66 -5.96
C ILE A 210 17.57 -8.30 -6.29
N ARG A 211 16.51 -8.32 -7.10
CA ARG A 211 15.72 -7.15 -7.51
C ARG A 211 14.26 -7.34 -7.14
N ALA A 212 13.47 -6.28 -7.21
CA ALA A 212 12.03 -6.35 -6.99
C ALA A 212 11.30 -7.25 -7.99
N THR A 213 11.90 -7.52 -9.14
CA THR A 213 11.38 -8.47 -10.14
C THR A 213 11.69 -9.93 -9.82
N ASP A 214 12.59 -10.20 -8.86
CA ASP A 214 12.92 -11.56 -8.45
C ASP A 214 11.81 -12.15 -7.57
N PRO A 215 11.20 -13.29 -7.94
CA PRO A 215 10.12 -13.90 -7.14
C PRO A 215 10.53 -14.21 -5.70
N ARG A 216 11.81 -14.49 -5.43
CA ARG A 216 12.32 -14.76 -4.08
C ARG A 216 12.15 -13.56 -3.15
N ALA A 217 12.16 -12.32 -3.69
CA ALA A 217 11.93 -11.11 -2.91
C ALA A 217 10.52 -11.04 -2.30
N TRP A 218 9.57 -11.79 -2.86
CA TRP A 218 8.15 -11.83 -2.48
C TRP A 218 7.72 -13.14 -1.83
N SER A 219 8.66 -14.01 -1.52
CA SER A 219 8.41 -15.30 -0.88
C SER A 219 8.67 -15.27 0.63
N ALA A 220 8.22 -16.32 1.34
CA ALA A 220 8.56 -16.54 2.74
C ALA A 220 10.03 -16.99 2.94
N ALA A 221 10.69 -17.47 1.88
CA ALA A 221 12.03 -18.00 1.98
C ALA A 221 13.04 -16.91 2.39
N PRO A 222 13.96 -17.21 3.33
CA PRO A 222 15.00 -16.27 3.71
C PRO A 222 15.99 -16.02 2.57
N ILE A 223 16.44 -14.77 2.45
CA ILE A 223 17.48 -14.37 1.49
C ILE A 223 18.74 -13.98 2.28
N PRO A 224 19.92 -14.52 1.95
CA PRO A 224 21.16 -14.14 2.62
C PRO A 224 21.39 -12.62 2.58
N GLY A 225 21.67 -12.03 3.74
CA GLY A 225 21.89 -10.60 3.89
C GLY A 225 20.61 -9.73 3.81
N ALA A 226 19.43 -10.32 3.62
CA ALA A 226 18.18 -9.54 3.71
C ALA A 226 17.89 -9.12 5.15
N VAL A 227 17.24 -7.97 5.29
CA VAL A 227 16.62 -7.48 6.53
C VAL A 227 15.16 -7.22 6.25
N ASP A 228 14.29 -7.88 7.00
CA ASP A 228 12.85 -7.78 6.87
C ASP A 228 12.30 -6.82 7.95
N VAL A 229 11.57 -5.78 7.52
CA VAL A 229 11.12 -4.67 8.37
C VAL A 229 9.61 -4.75 8.58
N GLN A 230 9.17 -4.65 9.83
CA GLN A 230 7.74 -4.67 10.16
C GLN A 230 7.03 -3.39 9.72
N PRO A 231 5.80 -3.47 9.18
CA PRO A 231 5.00 -2.28 8.87
C PRO A 231 4.58 -1.51 10.13
N ASP A 232 4.33 -2.20 11.24
CA ASP A 232 4.02 -1.58 12.54
C ASP A 232 5.30 -1.27 13.31
N GLY A 233 5.35 -0.12 13.95
CA GLY A 233 6.55 0.32 14.68
C GLY A 233 7.58 1.06 13.85
N ASN A 234 7.49 1.05 12.52
CA ASN A 234 8.37 1.79 11.63
C ASN A 234 7.62 2.86 10.83
N SER A 235 8.29 3.95 10.51
CA SER A 235 7.85 4.95 9.55
C SER A 235 8.83 4.99 8.39
N PHE A 236 8.31 5.16 7.19
CA PHE A 236 9.12 5.31 6.00
C PHE A 236 9.03 6.73 5.46
N ASP A 237 10.15 7.46 5.50
CA ASP A 237 10.32 8.74 4.83
C ASP A 237 10.85 8.49 3.42
N MET A 238 9.95 8.51 2.46
CA MET A 238 10.28 8.24 1.06
C MET A 238 11.21 9.31 0.46
N LEU A 239 11.11 10.55 0.90
CA LEU A 239 11.95 11.64 0.39
C LEU A 239 13.41 11.47 0.80
N ARG A 240 13.63 10.88 2.00
CA ARG A 240 14.96 10.62 2.54
C ARG A 240 15.46 9.19 2.29
N GLY A 241 14.60 8.29 1.80
CA GLY A 241 14.92 6.88 1.70
C GLY A 241 15.24 6.24 3.06
N LEU A 242 14.52 6.64 4.11
CA LEU A 242 14.87 6.32 5.49
C LEU A 242 13.73 5.56 6.19
N VAL A 243 14.04 4.42 6.79
CA VAL A 243 13.14 3.70 7.72
C VAL A 243 13.56 4.02 9.16
N ARG A 244 12.62 4.50 9.97
CA ARG A 244 12.83 4.79 11.39
C ARG A 244 11.87 4.01 12.25
N ARG A 245 12.30 3.63 13.47
CA ARG A 245 11.37 3.17 14.51
C ARG A 245 10.46 4.32 14.93
N LYS A 246 9.19 3.99 15.19
CA LYS A 246 8.26 4.91 15.82
C LYS A 246 8.53 4.92 17.32
N GLY A 247 8.99 6.03 17.85
CA GLY A 247 9.18 6.19 19.30
C GLY A 247 10.52 6.73 19.72
N ASP A 248 11.41 7.06 18.78
CA ASP A 248 12.62 7.83 19.01
C ASP A 248 12.42 9.30 18.63
#